data_019cfd772dbeffd2e7a2750df6c71228
#
_entry.id   019cfd772dbeffd2e7a2750df6c71228
#
_cell.length_a   1.000
_cell.length_b   1.000
_cell.length_c   1.000
_cell.angle_alpha   90.00
_cell.angle_beta   90.00
_cell.angle_gamma   90.00
#
_symmetry.space_group_name_H-M   'P 1'
#
loop_
_entity.id
_entity.type
_entity.pdbx_description
1 polymer ?
#
loop_
_entity_poly.entity_id
_entity_poly.type
_entity_poly.pdbx_seq_one_letter_code
_entity_poly.pdbx_strand_id
1 'polypeptide(L)'
;MNLVPVSAAQAPSQFDLAIIGAGPAGMAAAIEARAHGLSVLVVDENAAPGGQVFRAAELAGADPALARDMAPGLDLIARFRALDITYRSGATLWMLDPDTGTLSVSRQGESTDFVAERILLATGAQERPVPIPGWTLPGVMSAGAAQIALKTAGMVPSGKVVLAGQGPLMWLLANQLIRAGVLPVLVETRTQPILRTALEQGAIFSGFAQLAKGIGLILKARQSGMRVMTGAKHLRAEGSSRVQGLRFEGGYEACDTLLLHEGVIPSTHISMAIGLEHGWDSQQLCWRPKLDVFGASSHARIAVAGDGAVIGGWEAAVAAGQLAALDAALRLGRISRADRDDQAEVYAEALLQARALRPFLDALYAPSQEILAPPEESTIICRCEEVTAGSLRWAAAIGATGPNQAKAYLRCGMGPCQGRLCGPTVAAVIAETRSVPVAEVGHFRPRAPYKPITVNELAGAPRGADRLS
;
A
#
# COMPACT_ATOMS: atom_id res chain seq x y z
N MET A 1 -35.65 -18.19 27.30
CA MET A 1 -34.44 -17.76 26.59
C MET A 1 -33.89 -19.01 25.89
N ASN A 2 -34.32 -19.24 24.63
CA ASN A 2 -33.93 -20.43 23.87
C ASN A 2 -32.48 -20.20 23.39
N LEU A 3 -31.56 -20.95 23.96
CA LEU A 3 -30.19 -21.03 23.46
C LEU A 3 -30.21 -21.73 22.09
N VAL A 4 -29.93 -21.01 21.03
CA VAL A 4 -29.72 -21.59 19.70
C VAL A 4 -28.50 -22.53 19.83
N PRO A 5 -28.62 -23.82 19.44
CA PRO A 5 -27.47 -24.73 19.51
C PRO A 5 -26.38 -24.19 18.60
N VAL A 6 -25.18 -23.98 19.16
CA VAL A 6 -23.98 -23.70 18.39
C VAL A 6 -23.73 -24.89 17.47
N SER A 7 -23.89 -24.68 16.18
CA SER A 7 -23.58 -25.68 15.15
C SER A 7 -22.18 -26.22 15.41
N ALA A 8 -22.02 -27.54 15.34
CA ALA A 8 -20.73 -28.19 15.47
C ALA A 8 -19.75 -27.53 14.45
N ALA A 9 -18.65 -26.98 14.96
CA ALA A 9 -17.67 -26.32 14.12
C ALA A 9 -17.17 -27.32 13.08
N GLN A 10 -17.44 -27.06 11.79
CA GLN A 10 -16.83 -27.82 10.70
C GLN A 10 -15.32 -27.63 10.75
N ALA A 11 -14.58 -28.72 10.53
CA ALA A 11 -13.12 -28.60 10.42
C ALA A 11 -12.74 -27.56 9.35
N PRO A 12 -11.77 -26.69 9.60
CA PRO A 12 -11.41 -25.65 8.65
C PRO A 12 -10.91 -26.27 7.33
N SER A 13 -11.31 -25.65 6.21
CA SER A 13 -10.82 -26.09 4.90
C SER A 13 -9.31 -25.88 4.81
N GLN A 14 -8.60 -26.88 4.30
CA GLN A 14 -7.13 -26.90 4.18
C GLN A 14 -6.69 -26.59 2.75
N PHE A 15 -5.59 -25.85 2.62
CA PHE A 15 -4.99 -25.47 1.34
C PHE A 15 -3.47 -25.61 1.38
N ASP A 16 -2.88 -25.89 0.23
CA ASP A 16 -1.41 -25.87 0.07
C ASP A 16 -0.89 -24.42 0.23
N LEU A 17 -1.57 -23.46 -0.41
CA LEU A 17 -1.19 -22.03 -0.41
C LEU A 17 -2.40 -21.13 -0.19
N ALA A 18 -2.31 -20.24 0.80
CA ALA A 18 -3.21 -19.12 0.97
C ALA A 18 -2.53 -17.82 0.51
N ILE A 19 -3.22 -17.03 -0.31
CA ILE A 19 -2.74 -15.75 -0.85
C ILE A 19 -3.63 -14.62 -0.32
N ILE A 20 -3.04 -13.63 0.32
CA ILE A 20 -3.76 -12.47 0.87
C ILE A 20 -3.58 -11.27 -0.04
N GLY A 21 -4.60 -10.99 -0.82
CA GLY A 21 -4.67 -9.94 -1.83
C GLY A 21 -4.68 -10.49 -3.26
N ALA A 22 -5.68 -10.10 -4.06
CA ALA A 22 -5.82 -10.42 -5.48
C ALA A 22 -5.36 -9.25 -6.37
N GLY A 23 -4.27 -8.56 -5.96
CA GLY A 23 -3.54 -7.63 -6.83
C GLY A 23 -2.64 -8.37 -7.82
N PRO A 24 -1.83 -7.66 -8.63
CA PRO A 24 -0.95 -8.29 -9.63
C PRO A 24 -0.07 -9.39 -9.07
N ALA A 25 0.55 -9.20 -7.90
CA ALA A 25 1.37 -10.22 -7.26
C ALA A 25 0.57 -11.47 -6.88
N GLY A 26 -0.60 -11.28 -6.23
CA GLY A 26 -1.42 -12.40 -5.78
C GLY A 26 -2.06 -13.17 -6.94
N MET A 27 -2.51 -12.48 -7.98
CA MET A 27 -3.04 -13.13 -9.19
C MET A 27 -1.96 -13.95 -9.91
N ALA A 28 -0.78 -13.37 -10.10
CA ALA A 28 0.34 -14.05 -10.75
C ALA A 28 0.81 -15.28 -9.93
N ALA A 29 0.86 -15.14 -8.60
CA ALA A 29 1.19 -16.23 -7.70
C ALA A 29 0.14 -17.36 -7.75
N ALA A 30 -1.16 -17.04 -7.82
CA ALA A 30 -2.22 -18.03 -7.93
C ALA A 30 -2.13 -18.80 -9.27
N ILE A 31 -1.85 -18.11 -10.37
CA ILE A 31 -1.65 -18.73 -11.69
C ILE A 31 -0.49 -19.69 -11.64
N GLU A 32 0.66 -19.27 -11.14
CA GLU A 32 1.88 -20.07 -11.03
C GLU A 32 1.69 -21.28 -10.11
N ALA A 33 1.11 -21.07 -8.92
CA ALA A 33 0.85 -22.14 -7.96
C ALA A 33 -0.06 -23.22 -8.53
N ARG A 34 -1.11 -22.83 -9.27
CA ARG A 34 -2.01 -23.78 -9.94
C ARG A 34 -1.32 -24.56 -11.07
N ALA A 35 -0.40 -23.94 -11.80
CA ALA A 35 0.40 -24.62 -12.82
C ALA A 35 1.21 -25.78 -12.22
N HIS A 36 1.58 -25.68 -10.94
CA HIS A 36 2.27 -26.73 -10.18
C HIS A 36 1.33 -27.60 -9.32
N GLY A 37 0.02 -27.54 -9.54
CA GLY A 37 -0.97 -28.42 -8.91
C GLY A 37 -1.25 -28.12 -7.44
N LEU A 38 -0.88 -26.95 -6.93
CA LEU A 38 -1.22 -26.54 -5.55
C LEU A 38 -2.71 -26.25 -5.42
N SER A 39 -3.31 -26.64 -4.30
CA SER A 39 -4.63 -26.14 -3.89
C SER A 39 -4.48 -24.71 -3.35
N VAL A 40 -5.25 -23.74 -3.91
CA VAL A 40 -5.06 -22.33 -3.64
C VAL A 40 -6.31 -21.69 -3.07
N LEU A 41 -6.16 -20.98 -1.93
CA LEU A 41 -7.11 -20.01 -1.40
C LEU A 41 -6.60 -18.60 -1.71
N VAL A 42 -7.45 -17.74 -2.26
CA VAL A 42 -7.18 -16.30 -2.39
C VAL A 42 -8.21 -15.51 -1.60
N VAL A 43 -7.76 -14.62 -0.71
CA VAL A 43 -8.61 -13.73 0.10
C VAL A 43 -8.34 -12.30 -0.32
N ASP A 44 -9.37 -11.55 -0.71
CA ASP A 44 -9.24 -10.12 -1.07
C ASP A 44 -10.41 -9.30 -0.53
N GLU A 45 -10.12 -8.14 0.03
CA GLU A 45 -11.12 -7.21 0.56
C GLU A 45 -11.97 -6.55 -0.52
N ASN A 46 -11.46 -6.51 -1.75
CA ASN A 46 -12.17 -5.94 -2.87
C ASN A 46 -13.16 -6.95 -3.46
N ALA A 47 -14.24 -6.44 -4.02
CA ALA A 47 -15.26 -7.26 -4.67
C ALA A 47 -14.75 -7.94 -5.97
N ALA A 48 -13.70 -7.38 -6.58
CA ALA A 48 -13.11 -7.87 -7.82
C ALA A 48 -11.57 -7.89 -7.75
N PRO A 49 -10.90 -8.79 -8.49
CA PRO A 49 -9.44 -8.84 -8.56
C PRO A 49 -8.87 -7.61 -9.30
N GLY A 50 -7.57 -7.36 -9.14
CA GLY A 50 -6.85 -6.25 -9.77
C GLY A 50 -6.05 -5.38 -8.80
N GLY A 51 -6.34 -5.47 -7.50
CA GLY A 51 -5.70 -4.65 -6.47
C GLY A 51 -5.95 -3.15 -6.65
N GLN A 52 -4.99 -2.30 -6.32
CA GLN A 52 -5.14 -0.85 -6.47
C GLN A 52 -4.87 -0.37 -7.90
N VAL A 53 -3.89 -0.96 -8.58
CA VAL A 53 -3.48 -0.52 -9.91
C VAL A 53 -4.54 -0.83 -10.97
N PHE A 54 -5.13 -2.02 -10.92
CA PHE A 54 -6.20 -2.48 -11.83
C PHE A 54 -7.56 -2.55 -11.12
N ARG A 55 -7.79 -1.64 -10.19
CA ARG A 55 -9.03 -1.56 -9.41
C ARG A 55 -10.23 -1.46 -10.32
N ALA A 56 -11.19 -2.37 -10.16
CA ALA A 56 -12.39 -2.44 -10.98
C ALA A 56 -12.12 -2.43 -12.51
N ALA A 57 -11.00 -3.03 -12.97
CA ALA A 57 -10.55 -2.94 -14.36
C ALA A 57 -11.60 -3.42 -15.37
N GLU A 58 -12.44 -4.39 -15.00
CA GLU A 58 -13.52 -4.90 -15.86
C GLU A 58 -14.61 -3.84 -16.11
N LEU A 59 -14.87 -2.94 -15.14
CA LEU A 59 -15.75 -1.79 -15.28
C LEU A 59 -15.02 -0.59 -15.87
N ALA A 60 -13.88 -0.24 -15.30
CA ALA A 60 -13.07 0.90 -15.72
C ALA A 60 -12.49 0.75 -17.12
N GLY A 61 -12.29 -0.48 -17.61
CA GLY A 61 -11.85 -0.77 -18.95
C GLY A 61 -12.85 -0.39 -20.04
N ALA A 62 -14.13 -0.23 -19.69
CA ALA A 62 -15.16 0.28 -20.58
C ALA A 62 -15.19 1.82 -20.67
N ASP A 63 -14.55 2.52 -19.73
CA ASP A 63 -14.43 3.97 -19.72
C ASP A 63 -13.28 4.42 -20.64
N PRO A 64 -13.54 5.22 -21.70
CA PRO A 64 -12.49 5.73 -22.59
C PRO A 64 -11.36 6.46 -21.88
N ALA A 65 -11.63 7.10 -20.74
CA ALA A 65 -10.62 7.79 -19.93
C ALA A 65 -9.61 6.83 -19.30
N LEU A 66 -9.98 5.57 -19.04
CA LEU A 66 -9.20 4.59 -18.29
C LEU A 66 -8.82 3.34 -19.09
N ALA A 67 -9.54 3.03 -20.18
CA ALA A 67 -9.42 1.77 -20.92
C ALA A 67 -7.96 1.37 -21.23
N ARG A 68 -7.15 2.33 -21.70
CA ARG A 68 -5.73 2.10 -22.01
C ARG A 68 -4.91 1.70 -20.79
N ASP A 69 -5.20 2.30 -19.63
CA ASP A 69 -4.45 2.06 -18.41
C ASP A 69 -4.85 0.73 -17.77
N MET A 70 -6.05 0.22 -18.08
CA MET A 70 -6.61 -1.02 -17.53
C MET A 70 -6.29 -2.26 -18.38
N ALA A 71 -6.00 -2.09 -19.69
CA ALA A 71 -5.80 -3.19 -20.62
C ALA A 71 -4.82 -4.28 -20.16
N PRO A 72 -3.62 -3.97 -19.60
CA PRO A 72 -2.71 -5.01 -19.10
C PRO A 72 -3.30 -5.82 -17.94
N GLY A 73 -4.15 -5.19 -17.11
CA GLY A 73 -4.81 -5.85 -16.00
C GLY A 73 -5.91 -6.80 -16.41
N LEU A 74 -6.61 -6.52 -17.52
CA LEU A 74 -7.70 -7.36 -18.01
C LEU A 74 -7.22 -8.75 -18.42
N ASP A 75 -6.06 -8.87 -19.09
CA ASP A 75 -5.48 -10.17 -19.44
C ASP A 75 -5.12 -10.98 -18.17
N LEU A 76 -4.44 -10.36 -17.21
CA LEU A 76 -4.09 -11.01 -15.97
C LEU A 76 -5.33 -11.46 -15.17
N ILE A 77 -6.37 -10.63 -15.13
CA ILE A 77 -7.65 -10.95 -14.48
C ILE A 77 -8.34 -12.11 -15.18
N ALA A 78 -8.38 -12.12 -16.52
CA ALA A 78 -9.00 -13.20 -17.29
C ALA A 78 -8.31 -14.55 -17.02
N ARG A 79 -6.98 -14.58 -17.02
CA ARG A 79 -6.19 -15.77 -16.67
C ARG A 79 -6.44 -16.23 -15.23
N PHE A 80 -6.51 -15.30 -14.28
CA PHE A 80 -6.81 -15.60 -12.87
C PHE A 80 -8.23 -16.17 -12.71
N ARG A 81 -9.24 -15.61 -13.38
CA ARG A 81 -10.63 -16.08 -13.29
C ARG A 81 -10.86 -17.46 -13.93
N ALA A 82 -9.99 -17.86 -14.86
CA ALA A 82 -10.05 -19.19 -15.48
C ALA A 82 -9.53 -20.31 -14.57
N LEU A 83 -8.97 -19.97 -13.39
CA LEU A 83 -8.41 -20.96 -12.48
C LEU A 83 -9.48 -21.66 -11.64
N ASP A 84 -9.28 -22.95 -11.39
CA ASP A 84 -10.01 -23.72 -10.37
C ASP A 84 -9.37 -23.46 -8.99
N ILE A 85 -9.81 -22.40 -8.30
CA ILE A 85 -9.31 -21.97 -6.99
C ILE A 85 -10.46 -21.55 -6.06
N THR A 86 -10.21 -21.52 -4.77
CA THR A 86 -11.11 -20.89 -3.81
C THR A 86 -10.81 -19.40 -3.71
N TYR A 87 -11.62 -18.56 -4.37
CA TYR A 87 -11.50 -17.11 -4.31
C TYR A 87 -12.56 -16.48 -3.41
N ARG A 88 -12.13 -15.83 -2.33
CA ARG A 88 -12.97 -15.13 -1.36
C ARG A 88 -12.83 -13.62 -1.57
N SER A 89 -13.61 -13.07 -2.50
CA SER A 89 -13.71 -11.63 -2.73
C SER A 89 -14.62 -10.95 -1.70
N GLY A 90 -14.37 -9.67 -1.40
CA GLY A 90 -15.09 -8.93 -0.37
C GLY A 90 -14.89 -9.52 1.03
N ALA A 91 -13.74 -10.15 1.26
CA ALA A 91 -13.42 -10.87 2.48
C ALA A 91 -12.18 -10.28 3.15
N THR A 92 -12.25 -10.03 4.45
CA THR A 92 -11.19 -9.39 5.24
C THR A 92 -10.48 -10.40 6.12
N LEU A 93 -9.17 -10.56 5.93
CA LEU A 93 -8.33 -11.25 6.89
C LEU A 93 -8.20 -10.38 8.14
N TRP A 94 -8.72 -10.84 9.27
CA TRP A 94 -8.65 -10.08 10.52
C TRP A 94 -7.69 -10.69 11.55
N MET A 95 -7.33 -11.97 11.41
CA MET A 95 -6.32 -12.65 12.22
C MET A 95 -5.59 -13.71 11.40
N LEU A 96 -4.31 -13.87 11.65
CA LEU A 96 -3.43 -14.90 11.10
C LEU A 96 -2.56 -15.42 12.24
N ASP A 97 -2.61 -16.72 12.43
CA ASP A 97 -1.67 -17.45 13.29
C ASP A 97 -0.61 -18.10 12.38
N PRO A 98 0.62 -17.60 12.37
CA PRO A 98 1.65 -18.10 11.48
C PRO A 98 2.14 -19.51 11.86
N ASP A 99 2.06 -19.91 13.14
CA ASP A 99 2.56 -21.21 13.61
C ASP A 99 1.66 -22.35 13.18
N THR A 100 0.35 -22.17 13.28
CA THR A 100 -0.64 -23.17 12.83
C THR A 100 -1.02 -23.03 11.37
N GLY A 101 -0.75 -21.88 10.74
CA GLY A 101 -1.23 -21.54 9.40
C GLY A 101 -2.71 -21.22 9.34
N THR A 102 -3.34 -20.85 10.48
CA THR A 102 -4.76 -20.53 10.56
C THR A 102 -5.03 -19.09 10.17
N LEU A 103 -5.99 -18.89 9.27
CA LEU A 103 -6.45 -17.60 8.79
C LEU A 103 -7.92 -17.42 9.19
N SER A 104 -8.22 -16.38 9.99
CA SER A 104 -9.60 -16.00 10.32
C SER A 104 -10.05 -14.88 9.40
N VAL A 105 -11.07 -15.15 8.62
CA VAL A 105 -11.57 -14.29 7.54
C VAL A 105 -13.00 -13.91 7.79
N SER A 106 -13.30 -12.61 7.77
CA SER A 106 -14.65 -12.08 7.86
C SER A 106 -15.20 -11.74 6.48
N ARG A 107 -16.46 -12.11 6.22
CA ARG A 107 -17.21 -11.77 5.03
C ARG A 107 -18.68 -11.66 5.34
N GLN A 108 -19.31 -10.52 5.00
CA GLN A 108 -20.74 -10.30 5.17
C GLN A 108 -21.27 -10.54 6.60
N GLY A 109 -20.48 -10.20 7.62
CA GLY A 109 -20.89 -10.35 9.02
C GLY A 109 -20.62 -11.73 9.62
N GLU A 110 -20.00 -12.64 8.87
CA GLU A 110 -19.62 -13.98 9.31
C GLU A 110 -18.12 -14.18 9.29
N SER A 111 -17.59 -14.92 10.27
CA SER A 111 -16.18 -15.33 10.31
C SER A 111 -16.02 -16.79 9.96
N THR A 112 -14.99 -17.09 9.14
CA THR A 112 -14.63 -18.46 8.75
C THR A 112 -13.12 -18.62 8.92
N ASP A 113 -12.70 -19.76 9.48
CA ASP A 113 -11.29 -20.14 9.57
C ASP A 113 -10.91 -21.03 8.39
N PHE A 114 -9.70 -20.77 7.85
CA PHE A 114 -9.02 -21.59 6.86
C PHE A 114 -7.65 -21.96 7.40
N VAL A 115 -7.08 -23.06 6.91
CA VAL A 115 -5.70 -23.47 7.24
C VAL A 115 -4.90 -23.63 5.95
N ALA A 116 -3.66 -23.16 5.94
CA ALA A 116 -2.76 -23.30 4.80
C ALA A 116 -1.35 -23.70 5.26
N GLU A 117 -0.71 -24.58 4.47
CA GLU A 117 0.67 -24.97 4.69
C GLU A 117 1.65 -23.83 4.41
N ARG A 118 1.35 -23.00 3.41
CA ARG A 118 2.12 -21.82 3.02
C ARG A 118 1.19 -20.62 2.88
N ILE A 119 1.69 -19.43 3.22
CA ILE A 119 0.90 -18.19 3.15
C ILE A 119 1.72 -17.12 2.43
N LEU A 120 1.13 -16.50 1.42
CA LEU A 120 1.71 -15.39 0.68
C LEU A 120 0.96 -14.10 1.02
N LEU A 121 1.65 -13.15 1.62
CA LEU A 121 1.13 -11.80 1.82
C LEU A 121 1.39 -10.96 0.56
N ALA A 122 0.35 -10.71 -0.22
CA ALA A 122 0.34 -9.87 -1.42
C ALA A 122 -0.45 -8.57 -1.17
N THR A 123 -0.23 -7.95 -0.01
CA THR A 123 -1.03 -6.85 0.56
C THR A 123 -0.81 -5.50 -0.12
N GLY A 124 0.14 -5.41 -1.07
CA GLY A 124 0.41 -4.23 -1.87
C GLY A 124 0.92 -3.03 -1.07
N ALA A 125 0.64 -1.82 -1.58
CA ALA A 125 1.08 -0.56 -1.01
C ALA A 125 -0.09 0.28 -0.48
N GLN A 126 0.26 1.25 0.35
CA GLN A 126 -0.61 2.37 0.76
C GLN A 126 0.06 3.70 0.42
N GLU A 127 -0.74 4.77 0.26
CA GLU A 127 -0.16 6.09 0.14
C GLU A 127 0.53 6.52 1.43
N ARG A 128 1.66 7.19 1.26
CA ARG A 128 2.33 7.87 2.37
C ARG A 128 1.40 8.95 2.91
N PRO A 129 1.20 9.06 4.24
CA PRO A 129 0.46 10.17 4.81
C PRO A 129 1.19 11.50 4.55
N VAL A 130 0.41 12.55 4.28
CA VAL A 130 0.91 13.90 4.00
C VAL A 130 0.27 14.86 5.00
N PRO A 131 0.70 14.87 6.26
CA PRO A 131 0.11 15.68 7.31
C PRO A 131 0.63 17.12 7.25
N ILE A 132 0.14 17.89 6.29
CA ILE A 132 0.34 19.34 6.24
C ILE A 132 -0.70 20.05 7.12
N PRO A 133 -0.46 21.29 7.61
CA PRO A 133 -1.47 22.05 8.30
C PRO A 133 -2.77 22.13 7.49
N GLY A 134 -3.91 21.85 8.12
CA GLY A 134 -5.23 21.86 7.48
C GLY A 134 -5.59 20.60 6.64
N TRP A 135 -4.76 19.58 6.58
CA TRP A 135 -5.02 18.36 5.76
C TRP A 135 -6.26 17.56 6.20
N THR A 136 -6.81 17.85 7.37
CA THR A 136 -8.04 17.23 7.88
C THR A 136 -9.32 17.95 7.45
N LEU A 137 -9.23 19.09 6.79
CA LEU A 137 -10.37 19.84 6.29
C LEU A 137 -11.17 19.01 5.27
N PRO A 138 -12.51 19.04 5.31
CA PRO A 138 -13.35 18.51 4.25
C PRO A 138 -12.93 19.04 2.87
N GLY A 139 -12.84 18.16 1.88
CA GLY A 139 -12.33 18.46 0.53
C GLY A 139 -10.84 18.21 0.36
N VAL A 140 -10.08 17.89 1.42
CA VAL A 140 -8.72 17.39 1.34
C VAL A 140 -8.75 15.86 1.38
N MET A 141 -8.11 15.21 0.41
CA MET A 141 -7.98 13.75 0.34
C MET A 141 -6.65 13.35 -0.30
N SER A 142 -6.32 12.07 -0.26
CA SER A 142 -5.17 11.58 -1.00
C SER A 142 -5.47 11.45 -2.50
N ALA A 143 -4.44 11.57 -3.34
CA ALA A 143 -4.57 11.40 -4.79
C ALA A 143 -5.08 10.01 -5.18
N GLY A 144 -4.63 8.95 -4.46
CA GLY A 144 -5.11 7.59 -4.68
C GLY A 144 -6.59 7.41 -4.32
N ALA A 145 -7.11 8.12 -3.31
CA ALA A 145 -8.54 8.08 -3.01
C ALA A 145 -9.38 8.63 -4.17
N ALA A 146 -8.97 9.75 -4.77
CA ALA A 146 -9.63 10.29 -5.97
C ALA A 146 -9.51 9.33 -7.17
N GLN A 147 -8.34 8.71 -7.35
CA GLN A 147 -8.14 7.71 -8.41
C GLN A 147 -9.04 6.48 -8.22
N ILE A 148 -9.21 6.00 -6.99
CA ILE A 148 -10.11 4.89 -6.68
C ILE A 148 -11.55 5.27 -7.01
N ALA A 149 -12.02 6.46 -6.61
CA ALA A 149 -13.37 6.95 -6.93
C ALA A 149 -13.61 7.00 -8.45
N LEU A 150 -12.63 7.48 -9.21
CA LEU A 150 -12.69 7.48 -10.67
C LEU A 150 -12.77 6.07 -11.25
N LYS A 151 -11.92 5.14 -10.80
CA LYS A 151 -11.88 3.76 -11.31
C LYS A 151 -13.12 2.94 -10.95
N THR A 152 -13.66 3.12 -9.76
CA THR A 152 -14.76 2.28 -9.24
C THR A 152 -16.15 2.80 -9.57
N ALA A 153 -16.30 4.10 -9.74
CA ALA A 153 -17.61 4.75 -9.89
C ALA A 153 -17.65 5.85 -10.96
N GLY A 154 -16.57 6.05 -11.73
CA GLY A 154 -16.49 7.16 -12.70
C GLY A 154 -16.57 8.55 -12.06
N MET A 155 -16.41 8.64 -10.73
CA MET A 155 -16.54 9.91 -10.01
C MET A 155 -15.27 10.74 -10.14
N VAL A 156 -15.44 12.01 -10.48
CA VAL A 156 -14.37 13.01 -10.50
C VAL A 156 -14.62 14.09 -9.45
N PRO A 157 -13.58 14.73 -8.91
CA PRO A 157 -13.73 15.87 -8.03
C PRO A 157 -14.44 17.03 -8.73
N SER A 158 -15.33 17.73 -8.03
CA SER A 158 -16.02 18.92 -8.53
C SER A 158 -15.27 20.21 -8.20
N GLY A 159 -15.54 21.26 -8.96
CA GLY A 159 -14.95 22.58 -8.74
C GLY A 159 -13.48 22.66 -9.16
N LYS A 160 -12.73 23.55 -8.52
CA LYS A 160 -11.29 23.73 -8.75
C LYS A 160 -10.50 22.66 -8.04
N VAL A 161 -9.73 21.87 -8.78
CA VAL A 161 -8.93 20.76 -8.27
C VAL A 161 -7.46 21.13 -8.26
N VAL A 162 -6.82 21.00 -7.10
CA VAL A 162 -5.36 21.11 -6.95
C VAL A 162 -4.79 19.74 -6.58
N LEU A 163 -3.79 19.30 -7.34
CA LEU A 163 -2.91 18.17 -7.01
C LEU A 163 -1.66 18.74 -6.35
N ALA A 164 -1.34 18.34 -5.12
CA ALA A 164 -0.15 18.83 -4.41
C ALA A 164 0.71 17.69 -3.88
N GLY A 165 2.04 17.79 -4.13
CA GLY A 165 3.02 16.80 -3.74
C GLY A 165 3.92 16.36 -4.90
N GLN A 166 4.30 15.08 -4.96
CA GLN A 166 5.22 14.59 -5.99
C GLN A 166 5.04 13.08 -6.26
N GLY A 167 5.57 12.63 -7.37
CA GLY A 167 5.58 11.22 -7.74
C GLY A 167 4.89 10.89 -9.06
N PRO A 168 5.19 9.72 -9.65
CA PRO A 168 4.64 9.32 -10.94
C PRO A 168 3.10 9.20 -10.95
N LEU A 169 2.51 8.82 -9.80
CA LEU A 169 1.05 8.68 -9.68
C LEU A 169 0.31 10.01 -9.90
N MET A 170 0.91 11.14 -9.50
CA MET A 170 0.28 12.45 -9.70
C MET A 170 0.13 12.77 -11.19
N TRP A 171 1.16 12.50 -11.99
CA TRP A 171 1.12 12.71 -13.43
C TRP A 171 0.16 11.75 -14.14
N LEU A 172 0.08 10.49 -13.65
CA LEU A 172 -0.90 9.53 -14.14
C LEU A 172 -2.33 10.00 -13.84
N LEU A 173 -2.61 10.35 -12.59
CA LEU A 173 -3.93 10.83 -12.15
C LEU A 173 -4.32 12.12 -12.87
N ALA A 174 -3.39 13.08 -13.00
CA ALA A 174 -3.65 14.31 -13.76
C ALA A 174 -4.14 14.01 -15.18
N ASN A 175 -3.45 13.10 -15.90
CA ASN A 175 -3.88 12.69 -17.24
C ASN A 175 -5.22 11.96 -17.26
N GLN A 176 -5.52 11.15 -16.22
CA GLN A 176 -6.82 10.47 -16.07
C GLN A 176 -7.94 11.49 -15.84
N LEU A 177 -7.73 12.46 -14.95
CA LEU A 177 -8.69 13.54 -14.69
C LEU A 177 -8.93 14.41 -15.93
N ILE A 178 -7.87 14.78 -16.67
CA ILE A 178 -7.99 15.54 -17.93
C ILE A 178 -8.84 14.77 -18.94
N ARG A 179 -8.60 13.47 -19.12
CA ARG A 179 -9.42 12.63 -20.01
C ARG A 179 -10.88 12.51 -19.53
N ALA A 180 -11.09 12.58 -18.22
CA ALA A 180 -12.42 12.60 -17.62
C ALA A 180 -13.07 14.00 -17.54
N GLY A 181 -12.48 15.01 -18.21
CA GLY A 181 -13.03 16.36 -18.34
C GLY A 181 -12.69 17.32 -17.18
N VAL A 182 -11.78 16.97 -16.29
CA VAL A 182 -11.33 17.84 -15.19
C VAL A 182 -9.89 18.29 -15.44
N LEU A 183 -9.66 19.60 -15.54
CA LEU A 183 -8.32 20.17 -15.69
C LEU A 183 -7.78 20.61 -14.31
N PRO A 184 -6.88 19.85 -13.67
CA PRO A 184 -6.33 20.19 -12.37
C PRO A 184 -5.20 21.23 -12.47
N VAL A 185 -4.84 21.82 -11.35
CA VAL A 185 -3.58 22.55 -11.17
C VAL A 185 -2.61 21.63 -10.41
N LEU A 186 -1.38 21.52 -10.86
CA LEU A 186 -0.33 20.72 -10.19
C LEU A 186 0.62 21.64 -9.42
N VAL A 187 0.73 21.44 -8.12
CA VAL A 187 1.70 22.06 -7.22
C VAL A 187 2.70 21.01 -6.79
N GLU A 188 3.83 20.93 -7.51
CA GLU A 188 4.86 19.90 -7.32
C GLU A 188 5.85 20.31 -6.22
N THR A 189 6.03 19.44 -5.22
CA THR A 189 7.01 19.65 -4.12
C THR A 189 8.42 19.25 -4.50
N ARG A 190 8.62 18.55 -5.60
CA ARG A 190 9.93 18.09 -6.07
C ARG A 190 10.92 19.25 -6.22
N THR A 191 12.06 19.11 -5.56
CA THR A 191 13.19 20.07 -5.64
C THR A 191 14.35 19.53 -6.47
N GLN A 192 14.45 18.21 -6.68
CA GLN A 192 15.55 17.59 -7.38
C GLN A 192 15.48 17.81 -8.91
N PRO A 193 16.59 18.20 -9.56
CA PRO A 193 16.65 18.35 -11.01
C PRO A 193 16.61 16.98 -11.72
N ILE A 194 15.66 16.78 -12.64
CA ILE A 194 15.46 15.49 -13.32
C ILE A 194 16.73 14.99 -14.03
N LEU A 195 17.36 15.86 -14.84
CA LEU A 195 18.55 15.49 -15.62
C LEU A 195 19.74 15.09 -14.75
N ARG A 196 20.02 15.86 -13.71
CA ARG A 196 21.11 15.57 -12.78
C ARG A 196 20.87 14.24 -12.06
N THR A 197 19.67 14.04 -11.50
CA THR A 197 19.32 12.80 -10.82
C THR A 197 19.34 11.60 -11.76
N ALA A 198 18.91 11.76 -13.02
CA ALA A 198 18.95 10.70 -14.03
C ALA A 198 20.38 10.28 -14.37
N LEU A 199 21.31 11.22 -14.44
CA LEU A 199 22.74 10.95 -14.67
C LEU A 199 23.37 10.26 -13.46
N GLU A 200 23.15 10.78 -12.25
CA GLU A 200 23.70 10.25 -10.99
C GLU A 200 23.22 8.81 -10.72
N GLN A 201 21.98 8.47 -11.09
CA GLN A 201 21.39 7.15 -10.87
C GLN A 201 21.48 6.22 -12.10
N GLY A 202 22.13 6.61 -13.18
CA GLY A 202 22.28 5.79 -14.38
C GLY A 202 20.96 5.46 -15.11
N ALA A 203 19.89 6.20 -14.85
CA ALA A 203 18.55 5.93 -15.35
C ALA A 203 18.42 5.95 -16.89
N ILE A 204 19.31 6.68 -17.57
CA ILE A 204 19.35 6.77 -19.03
C ILE A 204 19.72 5.42 -19.65
N PHE A 205 20.53 4.61 -18.96
CA PHE A 205 20.99 3.31 -19.46
C PHE A 205 20.09 2.15 -19.04
N SER A 206 19.45 2.24 -17.86
CA SER A 206 18.76 1.12 -17.24
C SER A 206 17.22 1.12 -17.41
N GLY A 207 16.61 2.24 -17.78
CA GLY A 207 15.15 2.38 -17.77
C GLY A 207 14.58 3.32 -18.84
N PHE A 208 15.19 3.37 -20.03
CA PHE A 208 14.82 4.32 -21.09
C PHE A 208 13.33 4.28 -21.47
N ALA A 209 12.74 3.10 -21.60
CA ALA A 209 11.33 2.94 -21.99
C ALA A 209 10.37 3.51 -20.91
N GLN A 210 10.64 3.24 -19.65
CA GLN A 210 9.85 3.76 -18.52
C GLN A 210 10.04 5.27 -18.37
N LEU A 211 11.26 5.77 -18.58
CA LEU A 211 11.56 7.20 -18.57
C LEU A 211 10.81 7.93 -19.70
N ALA A 212 10.83 7.38 -20.91
CA ALA A 212 10.10 7.93 -22.06
C ALA A 212 8.58 7.96 -21.80
N LYS A 213 8.02 6.92 -21.17
CA LYS A 213 6.62 6.88 -20.74
C LYS A 213 6.30 8.00 -19.73
N GLY A 214 7.16 8.22 -18.74
CA GLY A 214 7.01 9.29 -17.75
C GLY A 214 7.05 10.67 -18.39
N ILE A 215 8.03 10.94 -19.26
CA ILE A 215 8.13 12.19 -20.03
C ILE A 215 6.87 12.39 -20.90
N GLY A 216 6.38 11.34 -21.54
CA GLY A 216 5.14 11.39 -22.31
C GLY A 216 3.91 11.81 -21.51
N LEU A 217 3.79 11.37 -20.23
CA LEU A 217 2.72 11.81 -19.33
C LEU A 217 2.83 13.29 -19.00
N ILE A 218 4.04 13.78 -18.70
CA ILE A 218 4.30 15.19 -18.40
C ILE A 218 3.96 16.08 -19.61
N LEU A 219 4.41 15.70 -20.81
CA LEU A 219 4.15 16.45 -22.04
C LEU A 219 2.66 16.53 -22.36
N LYS A 220 1.94 15.40 -22.27
CA LYS A 220 0.48 15.37 -22.52
C LYS A 220 -0.29 16.26 -21.54
N ALA A 221 0.03 16.20 -20.26
CA ALA A 221 -0.60 17.04 -19.26
C ALA A 221 -0.35 18.54 -19.52
N ARG A 222 0.88 18.91 -19.89
CA ARG A 222 1.21 20.31 -20.28
C ARG A 222 0.52 20.77 -21.55
N GLN A 223 0.45 19.90 -22.57
CA GLN A 223 -0.26 20.22 -23.83
C GLN A 223 -1.77 20.42 -23.64
N SER A 224 -2.36 19.83 -22.60
CA SER A 224 -3.77 20.06 -22.25
C SER A 224 -4.02 21.40 -21.55
N GLY A 225 -3.02 22.25 -21.40
CA GLY A 225 -3.13 23.54 -20.72
C GLY A 225 -3.06 23.46 -19.17
N MET A 226 -2.69 22.29 -18.60
CA MET A 226 -2.55 22.15 -17.17
C MET A 226 -1.43 23.04 -16.62
N ARG A 227 -1.74 23.85 -15.62
CA ARG A 227 -0.76 24.70 -14.93
C ARG A 227 0.06 23.83 -13.98
N VAL A 228 1.37 24.01 -13.98
CA VAL A 228 2.32 23.28 -13.12
C VAL A 228 3.21 24.29 -12.40
N MET A 229 3.20 24.27 -11.10
CA MET A 229 4.12 25.00 -10.23
C MET A 229 5.07 23.97 -9.60
N THR A 230 6.36 24.24 -9.63
CA THR A 230 7.40 23.29 -9.16
C THR A 230 8.19 23.87 -8.00
N GLY A 231 8.73 22.99 -7.14
CA GLY A 231 9.57 23.39 -6.01
C GLY A 231 8.78 24.02 -4.85
N ALA A 232 7.48 23.71 -4.73
CA ALA A 232 6.65 24.23 -3.64
C ALA A 232 7.08 23.65 -2.29
N LYS A 233 7.14 24.53 -1.27
CA LYS A 233 7.50 24.19 0.11
C LYS A 233 6.45 24.79 1.06
N HIS A 234 6.48 24.35 2.32
CA HIS A 234 5.64 24.89 3.38
C HIS A 234 4.15 24.85 3.01
N LEU A 235 3.70 23.68 2.53
CA LEU A 235 2.31 23.47 2.12
C LEU A 235 1.36 23.63 3.32
N ARG A 236 0.25 24.35 3.11
CA ARG A 236 -0.84 24.50 4.07
C ARG A 236 -2.18 24.51 3.33
N ALA A 237 -3.09 23.64 3.73
CA ALA A 237 -4.48 23.72 3.30
C ALA A 237 -5.20 24.80 4.12
N GLU A 238 -5.81 25.76 3.45
CA GLU A 238 -6.53 26.86 4.08
C GLU A 238 -8.04 26.70 3.89
N GLY A 239 -8.79 27.11 4.92
CA GLY A 239 -10.23 27.08 4.94
C GLY A 239 -10.77 27.09 6.37
N SER A 240 -12.07 27.32 6.54
CA SER A 240 -12.74 27.29 7.84
C SER A 240 -13.47 25.96 8.09
N SER A 241 -14.52 25.68 7.33
CA SER A 241 -15.31 24.43 7.43
C SER A 241 -14.98 23.41 6.33
N ARG A 242 -14.29 23.84 5.29
CA ARG A 242 -13.78 23.03 4.17
C ARG A 242 -12.57 23.72 3.56
N VAL A 243 -11.82 23.00 2.74
CA VAL A 243 -10.70 23.57 1.99
C VAL A 243 -11.19 24.64 1.02
N GLN A 244 -10.47 25.76 0.97
CA GLN A 244 -10.71 26.89 0.07
C GLN A 244 -9.48 27.20 -0.78
N GLY A 245 -8.32 26.67 -0.40
CA GLY A 245 -7.09 26.81 -1.17
C GLY A 245 -5.89 26.13 -0.53
N LEU A 246 -4.81 26.10 -1.29
CA LEU A 246 -3.49 25.66 -0.87
C LEU A 246 -2.54 26.87 -0.86
N ARG A 247 -1.95 27.15 0.30
CA ARG A 247 -0.84 28.08 0.45
C ARG A 247 0.47 27.33 0.42
N PHE A 248 1.48 27.91 -0.20
CA PHE A 248 2.86 27.44 -0.23
C PHE A 248 3.82 28.62 -0.31
N GLU A 249 5.11 28.38 -0.15
CA GLU A 249 6.11 29.45 -0.21
C GLU A 249 5.99 30.24 -1.53
N GLY A 250 5.74 31.53 -1.43
CA GLY A 250 5.61 32.44 -2.57
C GLY A 250 4.28 32.34 -3.36
N GLY A 251 3.28 31.56 -2.90
CA GLY A 251 2.05 31.39 -3.65
C GLY A 251 0.82 30.95 -2.88
N TYR A 252 -0.31 31.07 -3.55
CA TYR A 252 -1.61 30.57 -3.12
C TYR A 252 -2.42 30.12 -4.35
N GLU A 253 -3.05 28.95 -4.26
CA GLU A 253 -3.94 28.44 -5.28
C GLU A 253 -5.30 28.12 -4.67
N ALA A 254 -6.36 28.81 -5.11
CA ALA A 254 -7.71 28.55 -4.66
C ALA A 254 -8.21 27.18 -5.16
N CYS A 255 -8.83 26.39 -4.30
CA CYS A 255 -9.39 25.08 -4.67
C CYS A 255 -10.60 24.70 -3.83
N ASP A 256 -11.48 23.89 -4.43
CA ASP A 256 -12.61 23.23 -3.77
C ASP A 256 -12.24 21.80 -3.35
N THR A 257 -11.25 21.20 -4.03
CA THR A 257 -10.70 19.88 -3.73
C THR A 257 -9.18 19.93 -3.80
N LEU A 258 -8.52 19.45 -2.74
CA LEU A 258 -7.08 19.32 -2.64
C LEU A 258 -6.70 17.82 -2.57
N LEU A 259 -5.91 17.37 -3.55
CA LEU A 259 -5.44 15.99 -3.65
C LEU A 259 -3.95 15.94 -3.28
N LEU A 260 -3.62 15.30 -2.16
CA LEU A 260 -2.25 15.20 -1.63
C LEU A 260 -1.60 13.88 -2.01
N HIS A 261 -0.30 13.90 -2.37
CA HIS A 261 0.49 12.69 -2.66
C HIS A 261 1.99 12.92 -2.48
N GLU A 262 2.62 12.07 -1.67
CA GLU A 262 4.08 12.04 -1.46
C GLU A 262 4.64 10.61 -1.59
N GLY A 263 4.17 9.91 -2.65
CA GLY A 263 4.55 8.54 -2.92
C GLY A 263 3.73 7.50 -2.16
N VAL A 264 4.16 6.26 -2.30
CA VAL A 264 3.54 5.08 -1.66
C VAL A 264 4.57 4.33 -0.84
N ILE A 265 4.11 3.59 0.17
CA ILE A 265 4.92 2.75 1.05
C ILE A 265 4.31 1.36 1.13
N PRO A 266 5.10 0.32 1.47
CA PRO A 266 4.58 -1.03 1.65
C PRO A 266 3.48 -1.11 2.72
N SER A 267 2.45 -1.91 2.45
CA SER A 267 1.41 -2.24 3.43
C SER A 267 1.89 -3.35 4.36
N THR A 268 2.62 -2.96 5.42
CA THR A 268 3.31 -3.88 6.33
C THR A 268 2.51 -4.25 7.58
N HIS A 269 1.25 -3.82 7.69
CA HIS A 269 0.48 -3.96 8.93
C HIS A 269 0.34 -5.41 9.40
N ILE A 270 -0.01 -6.33 8.48
CA ILE A 270 -0.16 -7.75 8.79
C ILE A 270 1.20 -8.38 9.11
N SER A 271 2.23 -8.12 8.29
CA SER A 271 3.56 -8.67 8.49
C SER A 271 4.20 -8.21 9.82
N MET A 272 3.95 -6.96 10.24
CA MET A 272 4.35 -6.45 11.55
C MET A 272 3.55 -7.10 12.70
N ALA A 273 2.24 -7.31 12.50
CA ALA A 273 1.36 -7.86 13.52
C ALA A 273 1.70 -9.32 13.87
N ILE A 274 2.12 -10.11 12.89
CA ILE A 274 2.57 -11.50 13.08
C ILE A 274 4.06 -11.61 13.43
N GLY A 275 4.75 -10.50 13.65
CA GLY A 275 6.12 -10.47 14.16
C GLY A 275 7.21 -10.79 13.14
N LEU A 276 6.98 -10.65 11.83
CA LEU A 276 8.06 -10.80 10.86
C LEU A 276 9.16 -9.76 11.10
N GLU A 277 10.40 -10.12 10.79
CA GLU A 277 11.50 -9.16 10.83
C GLU A 277 11.36 -8.09 9.75
N HIS A 278 11.54 -6.82 10.18
CA HIS A 278 11.52 -5.66 9.30
C HIS A 278 12.83 -4.88 9.38
N GLY A 279 13.19 -4.22 8.29
CA GLY A 279 14.28 -3.27 8.21
C GLY A 279 13.80 -1.90 7.72
N TRP A 280 14.47 -0.84 8.15
CA TRP A 280 14.28 0.49 7.59
C TRP A 280 14.99 0.61 6.26
N ASP A 281 14.27 1.01 5.22
CA ASP A 281 14.82 1.33 3.91
C ASP A 281 15.03 2.85 3.83
N SER A 282 16.30 3.27 3.77
CA SER A 282 16.69 4.68 3.73
C SER A 282 16.49 5.34 2.36
N GLN A 283 16.28 4.58 1.30
CA GLN A 283 15.99 5.10 -0.04
C GLN A 283 14.48 5.35 -0.20
N GLN A 284 13.66 4.35 0.16
CA GLN A 284 12.19 4.47 0.10
C GLN A 284 11.59 5.11 1.36
N LEU A 285 12.41 5.39 2.38
CA LEU A 285 12.02 6.01 3.66
C LEU A 285 10.81 5.32 4.29
N CYS A 286 10.89 4.00 4.42
CA CYS A 286 9.81 3.17 4.97
C CYS A 286 10.35 1.89 5.61
N TRP A 287 9.53 1.28 6.45
CA TRP A 287 9.76 -0.08 6.96
C TRP A 287 9.34 -1.11 5.91
N ARG A 288 10.15 -2.14 5.73
CA ARG A 288 9.83 -3.28 4.87
C ARG A 288 10.24 -4.60 5.52
N PRO A 289 9.56 -5.72 5.21
CA PRO A 289 9.97 -7.03 5.70
C PRO A 289 11.34 -7.41 5.13
N LYS A 290 12.15 -8.13 5.92
CA LYS A 290 13.39 -8.74 5.45
C LYS A 290 13.05 -10.05 4.75
N LEU A 291 13.43 -10.16 3.48
CA LEU A 291 13.05 -11.26 2.60
C LEU A 291 14.26 -11.77 1.82
N ASP A 292 14.21 -13.04 1.42
CA ASP A 292 15.13 -13.57 0.41
C ASP A 292 14.65 -13.23 -1.03
N VAL A 293 15.35 -13.76 -2.02
CA VAL A 293 15.08 -13.48 -3.45
C VAL A 293 13.73 -14.06 -3.92
N PHE A 294 13.18 -15.03 -3.22
CA PHE A 294 11.87 -15.64 -3.48
C PHE A 294 10.75 -15.04 -2.62
N GLY A 295 11.05 -14.03 -1.83
CA GLY A 295 10.08 -13.41 -0.93
C GLY A 295 9.85 -14.18 0.37
N ALA A 296 10.63 -15.20 0.69
CA ALA A 296 10.53 -15.91 1.96
C ALA A 296 10.96 -15.01 3.11
N SER A 297 10.17 -15.00 4.19
CA SER A 297 10.37 -14.14 5.35
C SER A 297 11.13 -14.84 6.48
N SER A 298 11.28 -14.14 7.61
CA SER A 298 11.82 -14.71 8.86
C SER A 298 10.98 -15.85 9.44
N HIS A 299 9.74 -16.06 8.97
CA HIS A 299 8.87 -17.15 9.37
C HIS A 299 8.73 -18.19 8.26
N ALA A 300 8.96 -19.47 8.59
CA ALA A 300 9.04 -20.55 7.61
C ALA A 300 7.82 -20.70 6.69
N ARG A 301 6.59 -20.44 7.18
CA ARG A 301 5.34 -20.55 6.40
C ARG A 301 5.03 -19.33 5.56
N ILE A 302 5.62 -18.15 5.86
CA ILE A 302 5.19 -16.87 5.33
C ILE A 302 6.15 -16.34 4.27
N ALA A 303 5.60 -15.99 3.13
CA ALA A 303 6.27 -15.20 2.10
C ALA A 303 5.54 -13.85 1.89
N VAL A 304 6.24 -12.87 1.33
CA VAL A 304 5.67 -11.56 0.99
C VAL A 304 6.08 -11.19 -0.43
N ALA A 305 5.12 -10.78 -1.26
CA ALA A 305 5.41 -10.40 -2.65
C ALA A 305 4.73 -9.09 -3.07
N GLY A 306 5.24 -8.49 -4.15
CA GLY A 306 4.76 -7.24 -4.71
C GLY A 306 5.12 -6.03 -3.85
N ASP A 307 4.34 -4.95 -3.98
CA ASP A 307 4.62 -3.67 -3.30
C ASP A 307 4.48 -3.75 -1.77
N GLY A 308 3.91 -4.81 -1.22
CA GLY A 308 3.94 -5.11 0.22
C GLY A 308 5.33 -5.52 0.73
N ALA A 309 6.20 -5.96 -0.15
CA ALA A 309 7.60 -6.28 0.11
C ALA A 309 8.52 -5.08 -0.17
N VAL A 310 8.48 -4.58 -1.40
CA VAL A 310 9.28 -3.46 -1.91
C VAL A 310 8.49 -2.76 -3.02
N ILE A 311 8.39 -1.45 -2.97
CA ILE A 311 7.70 -0.69 -4.02
C ILE A 311 8.44 -0.85 -5.34
N GLY A 312 7.78 -1.45 -6.33
CA GLY A 312 8.38 -1.76 -7.64
C GLY A 312 7.44 -1.51 -8.83
N GLY A 313 6.12 -1.41 -8.57
CA GLY A 313 5.11 -1.31 -9.60
C GLY A 313 4.53 -2.67 -9.99
N TRP A 314 3.55 -2.67 -10.89
CA TRP A 314 2.76 -3.87 -11.15
C TRP A 314 3.53 -4.97 -11.89
N GLU A 315 4.43 -4.63 -12.83
CA GLU A 315 5.29 -5.59 -13.51
C GLU A 315 6.20 -6.32 -12.52
N ALA A 316 6.85 -5.57 -11.63
CA ALA A 316 7.66 -6.14 -10.56
C ALA A 316 6.84 -6.98 -9.59
N ALA A 317 5.58 -6.59 -9.31
CA ALA A 317 4.69 -7.34 -8.45
C ALA A 317 4.30 -8.70 -9.07
N VAL A 318 4.05 -8.75 -10.38
CA VAL A 318 3.78 -10.00 -11.11
C VAL A 318 4.95 -10.97 -10.96
N ALA A 319 6.17 -10.54 -11.32
CA ALA A 319 7.37 -11.36 -11.24
C ALA A 319 7.67 -11.85 -9.81
N ALA A 320 7.52 -10.95 -8.81
CA ALA A 320 7.70 -11.32 -7.40
C ALA A 320 6.66 -12.35 -6.92
N GLY A 321 5.43 -12.26 -7.40
CA GLY A 321 4.37 -13.24 -7.10
C GLY A 321 4.69 -14.62 -7.67
N GLN A 322 5.19 -14.69 -8.91
CA GLN A 322 5.61 -15.92 -9.57
C GLN A 322 6.78 -16.58 -8.83
N LEU A 323 7.82 -15.81 -8.49
CA LEU A 323 8.96 -16.31 -7.69
C LEU A 323 8.51 -16.90 -6.35
N ALA A 324 7.60 -16.23 -5.64
CA ALA A 324 7.10 -16.71 -4.36
C ALA A 324 6.27 -18.00 -4.50
N ALA A 325 5.52 -18.16 -5.58
CA ALA A 325 4.76 -19.37 -5.86
C ALA A 325 5.67 -20.55 -6.24
N LEU A 326 6.74 -20.33 -7.00
CA LEU A 326 7.75 -21.35 -7.29
C LEU A 326 8.43 -21.88 -6.02
N ASP A 327 8.81 -20.97 -5.08
CA ASP A 327 9.38 -21.38 -3.80
C ASP A 327 8.36 -22.16 -2.94
N ALA A 328 7.09 -21.78 -2.96
CA ALA A 328 6.03 -22.52 -2.30
C ALA A 328 5.88 -23.93 -2.90
N ALA A 329 5.91 -24.07 -4.23
CA ALA A 329 5.82 -25.36 -4.91
C ALA A 329 7.03 -26.28 -4.58
N LEU A 330 8.25 -25.72 -4.53
CA LEU A 330 9.43 -26.46 -4.07
C LEU A 330 9.27 -26.93 -2.62
N ARG A 331 8.91 -26.05 -1.71
CA ARG A 331 8.80 -26.37 -0.27
C ARG A 331 7.69 -27.38 0.05
N LEU A 332 6.70 -27.48 -0.84
CA LEU A 332 5.62 -28.46 -0.78
C LEU A 332 5.92 -29.73 -1.61
N GLY A 333 7.13 -29.88 -2.14
CA GLY A 333 7.58 -31.06 -2.86
C GLY A 333 6.91 -31.27 -4.23
N ARG A 334 6.36 -30.22 -4.83
CA ARG A 334 5.70 -30.30 -6.15
C ARG A 334 6.67 -30.20 -7.32
N ILE A 335 7.80 -29.53 -7.11
CA ILE A 335 8.88 -29.37 -8.09
C ILE A 335 10.24 -29.64 -7.44
N SER A 336 11.23 -29.97 -8.23
CA SER A 336 12.62 -30.09 -7.76
C SER A 336 13.27 -28.71 -7.61
N ARG A 337 14.40 -28.65 -6.90
CA ARG A 337 15.19 -27.42 -6.80
C ARG A 337 15.70 -26.94 -8.17
N ALA A 338 16.14 -27.89 -9.02
CA ALA A 338 16.62 -27.58 -10.35
C ALA A 338 15.51 -26.96 -11.23
N ASP A 339 14.30 -27.53 -11.19
CA ASP A 339 13.16 -27.00 -11.95
C ASP A 339 12.76 -25.63 -11.46
N ARG A 340 12.79 -25.41 -10.11
CA ARG A 340 12.51 -24.08 -9.56
C ARG A 340 13.54 -23.05 -10.02
N ASP A 341 14.83 -23.38 -9.94
CA ASP A 341 15.92 -22.44 -10.27
C ASP A 341 15.89 -22.09 -11.77
N ASP A 342 15.65 -23.07 -12.65
CA ASP A 342 15.50 -22.86 -14.09
C ASP A 342 14.32 -21.92 -14.42
N GLN A 343 13.13 -22.19 -13.87
CA GLN A 343 11.95 -21.37 -14.10
C GLN A 343 12.07 -19.98 -13.45
N ALA A 344 12.76 -19.87 -12.31
CA ALA A 344 12.95 -18.61 -11.60
C ALA A 344 13.83 -17.62 -12.37
N GLU A 345 14.74 -18.07 -13.25
CA GLU A 345 15.64 -17.19 -13.98
C GLU A 345 14.89 -16.13 -14.80
N VAL A 346 13.86 -16.54 -15.52
CA VAL A 346 13.01 -15.63 -16.34
C VAL A 346 12.29 -14.60 -15.47
N TYR A 347 11.76 -15.01 -14.33
CA TYR A 347 11.03 -14.12 -13.43
C TYR A 347 11.97 -13.18 -12.67
N ALA A 348 13.16 -13.66 -12.29
CA ALA A 348 14.18 -12.85 -11.67
C ALA A 348 14.69 -11.73 -12.61
N GLU A 349 14.92 -12.07 -13.88
CA GLU A 349 15.29 -11.09 -14.89
C GLU A 349 14.19 -10.04 -15.10
N ALA A 350 12.92 -10.48 -15.24
CA ALA A 350 11.77 -9.57 -15.37
C ALA A 350 11.64 -8.64 -14.15
N LEU A 351 11.88 -9.15 -12.94
CA LEU A 351 11.87 -8.38 -11.70
C LEU A 351 12.97 -7.30 -11.69
N LEU A 352 14.18 -7.67 -12.10
CA LEU A 352 15.32 -6.73 -12.20
C LEU A 352 15.03 -5.62 -13.21
N GLN A 353 14.52 -5.97 -14.39
CA GLN A 353 14.15 -5.01 -15.43
C GLN A 353 13.04 -4.07 -14.97
N ALA A 354 11.99 -4.59 -14.33
CA ALA A 354 10.90 -3.79 -13.81
C ALA A 354 11.35 -2.80 -12.71
N ARG A 355 12.35 -3.17 -11.90
CA ARG A 355 12.91 -2.32 -10.84
C ARG A 355 14.05 -1.40 -11.28
N ALA A 356 14.54 -1.52 -12.50
CA ALA A 356 15.73 -0.81 -12.98
C ALA A 356 15.66 0.71 -12.80
N LEU A 357 14.46 1.31 -12.93
CA LEU A 357 14.25 2.75 -12.78
C LEU A 357 14.01 3.19 -11.32
N ARG A 358 13.83 2.25 -10.37
CA ARG A 358 13.47 2.60 -8.97
C ARG A 358 14.49 3.48 -8.28
N PRO A 359 15.82 3.24 -8.34
CA PRO A 359 16.80 4.14 -7.68
C PRO A 359 16.65 5.59 -8.12
N PHE A 360 16.40 5.81 -9.41
CA PHE A 360 16.15 7.16 -9.94
C PHE A 360 14.86 7.78 -9.40
N LEU A 361 13.73 7.02 -9.42
CA LEU A 361 12.45 7.53 -8.93
C LEU A 361 12.49 7.81 -7.43
N ASP A 362 13.13 6.95 -6.64
CA ASP A 362 13.25 7.10 -5.19
C ASP A 362 14.11 8.34 -4.83
N ALA A 363 15.19 8.59 -5.58
CA ALA A 363 16.01 9.78 -5.40
C ALA A 363 15.32 11.06 -5.88
N LEU A 364 14.61 10.99 -7.02
CA LEU A 364 13.96 12.16 -7.63
C LEU A 364 12.76 12.64 -6.80
N TYR A 365 12.00 11.71 -6.22
CA TYR A 365 10.75 11.95 -5.50
C TYR A 365 10.87 11.64 -4.00
N ALA A 366 12.06 11.83 -3.43
CA ALA A 366 12.24 11.70 -1.98
C ALA A 366 11.41 12.76 -1.24
N PRO A 367 10.51 12.39 -0.31
CA PRO A 367 9.72 13.36 0.44
C PRO A 367 10.63 14.25 1.31
N SER A 368 10.25 15.52 1.44
CA SER A 368 10.98 16.46 2.28
C SER A 368 10.83 16.15 3.76
N GLN A 369 11.75 16.63 4.60
CA GLN A 369 11.68 16.43 6.04
C GLN A 369 10.41 17.04 6.64
N GLU A 370 9.93 18.18 6.12
CA GLU A 370 8.68 18.81 6.59
C GLU A 370 7.43 17.99 6.35
N ILE A 371 7.44 17.09 5.35
CA ILE A 371 6.35 16.14 5.10
C ILE A 371 6.47 14.93 6.03
N LEU A 372 7.69 14.45 6.27
CA LEU A 372 7.94 13.31 7.16
C LEU A 372 7.69 13.65 8.63
N ALA A 373 8.16 14.83 9.06
CA ALA A 373 8.03 15.34 10.43
C ALA A 373 7.56 16.81 10.38
N PRO A 374 6.23 17.07 10.34
CA PRO A 374 5.69 18.41 10.21
C PRO A 374 6.20 19.35 11.31
N PRO A 375 6.75 20.53 10.95
CA PRO A 375 7.35 21.44 11.93
C PRO A 375 6.31 22.16 12.79
N GLU A 376 5.10 22.40 12.27
CA GLU A 376 4.06 23.12 12.98
C GLU A 376 3.42 22.25 14.05
N GLU A 377 3.47 22.71 15.31
CA GLU A 377 3.01 21.96 16.48
C GLU A 377 1.52 21.63 16.47
N SER A 378 0.69 22.48 15.88
CA SER A 378 -0.77 22.29 15.77
C SER A 378 -1.17 21.27 14.70
N THR A 379 -0.25 20.82 13.83
CA THR A 379 -0.56 19.86 12.78
C THR A 379 -1.01 18.53 13.37
N ILE A 380 -2.21 18.07 13.01
CA ILE A 380 -2.73 16.76 13.41
C ILE A 380 -1.93 15.68 12.69
N ILE A 381 -1.34 14.74 13.43
CA ILE A 381 -0.61 13.57 12.91
C ILE A 381 -1.49 12.33 12.95
N CYS A 382 -2.15 12.06 14.08
CA CYS A 382 -3.08 10.96 14.23
C CYS A 382 -4.52 11.45 14.10
N ARG A 383 -5.18 11.21 12.95
CA ARG A 383 -6.57 11.63 12.71
C ARG A 383 -7.58 10.92 13.61
N CYS A 384 -7.29 9.67 14.02
CA CYS A 384 -8.23 8.87 14.81
C CYS A 384 -8.34 9.38 16.26
N GLU A 385 -7.23 9.87 16.81
CA GLU A 385 -7.09 10.30 18.22
C GLU A 385 -6.75 11.81 18.29
N GLU A 386 -6.77 12.53 17.18
CA GLU A 386 -6.51 13.97 17.04
C GLU A 386 -5.19 14.44 17.69
N VAL A 387 -4.17 13.57 17.67
CA VAL A 387 -2.85 13.85 18.26
C VAL A 387 -2.05 14.76 17.32
N THR A 388 -1.54 15.87 17.85
CA THR A 388 -0.77 16.86 17.11
C THR A 388 0.74 16.57 17.14
N ALA A 389 1.49 17.22 16.24
CA ALA A 389 2.96 17.16 16.20
C ALA A 389 3.58 17.66 17.51
N GLY A 390 3.08 18.76 18.07
CA GLY A 390 3.53 19.32 19.35
C GLY A 390 3.33 18.35 20.52
N SER A 391 2.14 17.75 20.62
CA SER A 391 1.87 16.73 21.65
C SER A 391 2.84 15.56 21.56
N LEU A 392 3.18 15.13 20.33
CA LEU A 392 4.09 14.02 20.13
C LEU A 392 5.54 14.38 20.48
N ARG A 393 5.99 15.60 20.13
CA ARG A 393 7.31 16.12 20.53
C ARG A 393 7.41 16.22 22.07
N TRP A 394 6.37 16.72 22.71
CA TRP A 394 6.31 16.73 24.16
C TRP A 394 6.47 15.31 24.76
N ALA A 395 5.71 14.33 24.26
CA ALA A 395 5.82 12.95 24.75
C ALA A 395 7.23 12.37 24.55
N ALA A 396 7.87 12.65 23.39
CA ALA A 396 9.22 12.23 23.12
C ALA A 396 10.24 12.90 24.07
N ALA A 397 10.07 14.20 24.37
CA ALA A 397 10.94 14.94 25.30
C ALA A 397 10.86 14.44 26.74
N ILE A 398 9.70 13.94 27.19
CA ILE A 398 9.54 13.37 28.54
C ILE A 398 9.84 11.87 28.64
N GLY A 399 10.30 11.23 27.54
CA GLY A 399 10.85 9.87 27.60
C GLY A 399 10.16 8.81 26.73
N ALA A 400 9.21 9.16 25.86
CA ALA A 400 8.68 8.23 24.87
C ALA A 400 9.74 7.94 23.80
N THR A 401 10.42 6.81 23.89
CA THR A 401 11.53 6.46 22.99
C THR A 401 11.07 5.95 21.62
N GLY A 402 9.80 5.59 21.49
CA GLY A 402 9.25 5.09 20.23
C GLY A 402 7.71 5.12 20.19
N PRO A 403 7.11 4.71 19.05
CA PRO A 403 5.66 4.78 18.85
C PRO A 403 4.83 4.05 19.91
N ASN A 404 5.35 2.92 20.43
CA ASN A 404 4.63 2.13 21.41
C ASN A 404 4.59 2.78 22.79
N GLN A 405 5.61 3.55 23.18
CA GLN A 405 5.60 4.37 24.40
C GLN A 405 4.69 5.59 24.21
N ALA A 406 4.74 6.24 23.05
CA ALA A 406 3.86 7.37 22.73
C ALA A 406 2.37 7.02 22.84
N LYS A 407 1.97 5.75 22.57
CA LYS A 407 0.61 5.28 22.83
C LYS A 407 0.16 5.48 24.28
N ALA A 408 1.04 5.21 25.24
CA ALA A 408 0.69 5.30 26.66
C ALA A 408 0.38 6.75 27.10
N TYR A 409 1.05 7.73 26.49
CA TYR A 409 0.85 9.15 26.81
C TYR A 409 -0.32 9.76 26.02
N LEU A 410 -0.46 9.42 24.74
CA LEU A 410 -1.27 10.19 23.78
C LEU A 410 -2.36 9.36 23.09
N ARG A 411 -2.43 8.04 23.31
CA ARG A 411 -3.28 7.11 22.54
C ARG A 411 -2.98 7.08 21.02
N CYS A 412 -1.90 7.72 20.57
CA CYS A 412 -1.49 7.79 19.18
C CYS A 412 -1.35 6.38 18.58
N GLY A 413 -2.05 6.11 17.48
CA GLY A 413 -2.07 4.78 16.84
C GLY A 413 -3.00 3.77 17.51
N MET A 414 -3.84 4.16 18.48
CA MET A 414 -4.84 3.28 19.13
C MET A 414 -6.20 3.29 18.44
N GLY A 415 -6.45 4.19 17.51
CA GLY A 415 -7.68 4.21 16.75
C GLY A 415 -7.81 3.04 15.77
N PRO A 416 -8.93 2.94 15.03
CA PRO A 416 -9.26 1.77 14.19
C PRO A 416 -8.22 1.45 13.10
N CYS A 417 -7.40 2.42 12.68
CA CYS A 417 -6.30 2.17 11.75
C CYS A 417 -5.07 1.53 12.40
N GLN A 418 -4.98 1.46 13.75
CA GLN A 418 -3.87 0.88 14.53
C GLN A 418 -2.49 1.39 14.10
N GLY A 419 -2.38 2.67 13.76
CA GLY A 419 -1.12 3.29 13.36
C GLY A 419 -0.73 3.12 11.89
N ARG A 420 -1.53 2.44 11.06
CA ARG A 420 -1.26 2.30 9.61
C ARG A 420 -1.05 3.65 8.93
N LEU A 421 -1.91 4.62 9.26
CA LEU A 421 -1.82 5.96 8.64
C LEU A 421 -0.74 6.81 9.31
N CYS A 422 -0.74 6.92 10.64
CA CYS A 422 0.14 7.85 11.33
C CYS A 422 1.54 7.31 11.65
N GLY A 423 1.76 5.98 11.58
CA GLY A 423 3.00 5.33 12.01
C GLY A 423 4.28 5.91 11.44
N PRO A 424 4.40 6.11 10.12
CA PRO A 424 5.60 6.68 9.52
C PRO A 424 5.94 8.07 10.08
N THR A 425 4.94 8.96 10.16
CA THR A 425 5.12 10.32 10.69
C THR A 425 5.41 10.32 12.20
N VAL A 426 4.74 9.47 12.97
CA VAL A 426 5.03 9.33 14.42
C VAL A 426 6.48 8.93 14.64
N ALA A 427 6.97 7.93 13.91
CA ALA A 427 8.37 7.53 14.02
C ALA A 427 9.35 8.64 13.61
N ALA A 428 9.04 9.38 12.54
CA ALA A 428 9.89 10.48 12.07
C ALA A 428 9.94 11.66 13.06
N VAL A 429 8.80 12.08 13.64
CA VAL A 429 8.77 13.16 14.64
C VAL A 429 9.52 12.76 15.92
N ILE A 430 9.37 11.52 16.39
CA ILE A 430 10.12 11.03 17.55
C ILE A 430 11.62 11.00 17.24
N ALA A 431 12.00 10.52 16.05
CA ALA A 431 13.40 10.47 15.60
C ALA A 431 14.03 11.86 15.57
N GLU A 432 13.34 12.84 14.97
CA GLU A 432 13.75 14.24 14.92
C GLU A 432 13.93 14.82 16.33
N THR A 433 12.94 14.67 17.22
CA THR A 433 12.96 15.21 18.59
C THR A 433 14.09 14.62 19.41
N ARG A 434 14.39 13.33 19.24
CA ARG A 434 15.46 12.62 19.93
C ARG A 434 16.82 12.73 19.25
N SER A 435 16.89 13.31 18.06
CA SER A 435 18.10 13.36 17.23
C SER A 435 18.73 11.97 16.98
N VAL A 436 17.88 10.98 16.69
CA VAL A 436 18.30 9.61 16.37
C VAL A 436 17.72 9.16 15.01
N PRO A 437 18.33 8.17 14.34
CA PRO A 437 17.76 7.60 13.12
C PRO A 437 16.36 6.99 13.36
N VAL A 438 15.46 7.07 12.35
CA VAL A 438 14.12 6.45 12.42
C VAL A 438 14.20 4.95 12.69
N ALA A 439 15.23 4.28 12.21
CA ALA A 439 15.50 2.86 12.44
C ALA A 439 15.61 2.51 13.94
N GLU A 440 16.13 3.40 14.77
CA GLU A 440 16.25 3.21 16.23
C GLU A 440 14.93 3.44 16.97
N VAL A 441 14.08 4.30 16.45
CA VAL A 441 12.76 4.60 17.03
C VAL A 441 11.81 3.41 16.87
N GLY A 442 11.91 2.70 15.75
CA GLY A 442 11.08 1.54 15.46
C GLY A 442 9.69 1.90 14.93
N HIS A 443 8.78 0.95 15.00
CA HIS A 443 7.43 1.05 14.47
C HIS A 443 6.38 0.61 15.50
N PHE A 444 5.11 0.92 15.24
CA PHE A 444 3.99 0.38 16.02
C PHE A 444 3.96 -1.16 15.96
N ARG A 445 3.54 -1.78 17.05
CA ARG A 445 3.22 -3.21 17.11
C ARG A 445 1.70 -3.36 16.99
N PRO A 446 1.16 -3.55 15.77
CA PRO A 446 -0.26 -3.84 15.59
C PRO A 446 -0.58 -5.25 16.11
N ARG A 447 -1.86 -5.52 16.32
CA ARG A 447 -2.37 -6.80 16.82
C ARG A 447 -3.64 -7.17 16.06
N ALA A 448 -3.98 -8.45 16.07
CA ALA A 448 -5.31 -8.88 15.65
C ALA A 448 -6.39 -8.35 16.63
N PRO A 449 -7.60 -8.01 16.13
CA PRO A 449 -7.99 -8.00 14.73
C PRO A 449 -7.27 -6.88 13.95
N TYR A 450 -6.75 -7.19 12.76
CA TYR A 450 -5.98 -6.23 11.94
C TYR A 450 -6.84 -5.09 11.40
N LYS A 451 -8.14 -5.34 11.27
CA LYS A 451 -9.17 -4.36 10.93
C LYS A 451 -10.34 -4.51 11.89
N PRO A 452 -11.14 -3.46 12.10
CA PRO A 452 -12.34 -3.56 12.90
C PRO A 452 -13.26 -4.67 12.37
N ILE A 453 -13.74 -5.50 13.28
CA ILE A 453 -14.76 -6.53 13.03
C ILE A 453 -15.91 -6.32 14.01
N THR A 454 -17.09 -6.83 13.69
CA THR A 454 -18.23 -6.78 14.60
C THR A 454 -18.09 -7.82 15.71
N VAL A 455 -18.79 -7.59 16.81
CA VAL A 455 -18.85 -8.58 17.92
C VAL A 455 -19.46 -9.91 17.43
N ASN A 456 -20.39 -9.85 16.48
CA ASN A 456 -21.01 -11.04 15.87
C ASN A 456 -19.99 -11.88 15.10
N GLU A 457 -19.15 -11.23 14.29
CA GLU A 457 -18.05 -11.89 13.56
C GLU A 457 -17.03 -12.52 14.53
N LEU A 458 -16.70 -11.83 15.63
CA LEU A 458 -15.81 -12.36 16.66
C LEU A 458 -16.44 -13.56 17.39
N ALA A 459 -17.74 -13.49 17.73
CA ALA A 459 -18.46 -14.55 18.42
C ALA A 459 -18.68 -15.80 17.55
N GLY A 460 -18.86 -15.60 16.24
CA GLY A 460 -19.02 -16.67 15.24
C GLY A 460 -17.69 -17.30 14.81
N ALA A 461 -16.56 -16.75 15.21
CA ALA A 461 -15.26 -17.34 14.90
C ALA A 461 -15.15 -18.73 15.53
N PRO A 462 -14.71 -19.77 14.77
CA PRO A 462 -14.49 -21.10 15.33
C PRO A 462 -13.49 -21.04 16.48
N ARG A 463 -13.90 -21.52 17.65
CA ARG A 463 -13.03 -21.57 18.83
C ARG A 463 -12.10 -22.77 18.67
N GLY A 464 -10.85 -22.54 18.26
CA GLY A 464 -9.79 -23.52 18.48
C GLY A 464 -9.66 -23.79 19.97
N ALA A 465 -9.64 -25.05 20.40
CA ALA A 465 -9.69 -25.46 21.78
C ALA A 465 -8.54 -24.92 22.68
N ASP A 466 -7.49 -24.30 22.09
CA ASP A 466 -6.24 -23.96 22.80
C ASP A 466 -5.82 -22.47 22.70
N ARG A 467 -6.74 -21.54 22.38
CA ARG A 467 -6.35 -20.11 22.21
C ARG A 467 -6.27 -19.28 23.50
N LEU A 468 -6.33 -19.90 24.67
CA LEU A 468 -6.29 -19.23 25.98
C LEU A 468 -5.21 -19.82 26.93
N SER A 469 -4.15 -20.38 26.41
CA SER A 469 -2.99 -20.74 27.22
C SER A 469 -1.84 -19.75 27.05
#